data_cc4d2c0cf1d726bf129c305e361c7048
#
_entry.id   cc4d2c0cf1d726bf129c305e361c7048
#
_cell.length_a   1.000
_cell.length_b   1.000
_cell.length_c   1.000
_cell.angle_alpha   90.00
_cell.angle_beta   90.00
_cell.angle_gamma   90.00
#
_symmetry.space_group_name_H-M   'P 1'
#
loop_
_entity.id
_entity.type
_entity.pdbx_description
1 polymer ?
#
loop_
_entity_poly.entity_id
_entity_poly.type
_entity_poly.pdbx_seq_one_letter_code
_entity_poly.pdbx_strand_id
1 'polypeptide(L)'
;MGNIKKWLPVISLTFSTFIFNTSEFIPIGLLTSIADDFAITESKAGLLITIYAWVVALASLPLMMAFAKTENKKLMLSLVALFTFSHILSGFSNSYVMLMISRIGVACSHAVFWSIVTPLAVHVAPEGHRSTALSMIITGSSIAMIVGLPLGRAVGLMVGWRVTFLLIAILSAIVLCLLAAFLPKVPSDNNISLKTLPALVTTPALLCIFVMTALTITGHFTAYSYIEPFLGQAAGFTNGEITMVLSAFGVIGIIVSVLFSKYYDRHQFAFLRVAVLGICICTLLLGISSGNSFIMVCTCLLWGLSINCFNISLQSCIIDYSPFGTAIAMSIYSGIYNVGIGAGALVGGIVCSHIGIPFVGYVGGAVSLISAMFFLLTVTSVLKHSKKS
;
A
#
# COMPACT_ATOMS: atom_id res chain seq x y z
N MET A 1 25.01 21.39 -15.98
CA MET A 1 23.98 21.87 -15.03
C MET A 1 22.58 22.03 -15.62
N GLY A 2 22.39 22.29 -16.92
CA GLY A 2 21.07 22.49 -17.54
C GLY A 2 20.12 21.28 -17.53
N ASN A 3 20.65 20.06 -17.57
CA ASN A 3 19.82 18.85 -17.68
C ASN A 3 19.21 18.44 -16.32
N ILE A 4 19.90 18.61 -15.23
CA ILE A 4 19.39 18.25 -13.86
C ILE A 4 18.21 19.13 -13.47
N LYS A 5 18.22 20.43 -13.79
CA LYS A 5 17.12 21.34 -13.47
C LYS A 5 15.78 20.92 -14.07
N LYS A 6 15.80 20.30 -15.27
CA LYS A 6 14.60 19.81 -15.95
C LYS A 6 13.98 18.59 -15.24
N TRP A 7 14.79 17.83 -14.48
CA TRP A 7 14.34 16.64 -13.75
C TRP A 7 13.90 16.94 -12.31
N LEU A 8 14.21 18.11 -11.77
CA LEU A 8 13.88 18.46 -10.37
C LEU A 8 12.38 18.31 -10.04
N PRO A 9 11.43 18.68 -10.92
CA PRO A 9 10.02 18.43 -10.65
C PRO A 9 9.70 16.94 -10.47
N VAL A 10 10.19 16.09 -11.39
CA VAL A 10 9.96 14.62 -11.34
C VAL A 10 10.66 14.01 -10.12
N ILE A 11 11.90 14.42 -9.81
CA ILE A 11 12.63 13.97 -8.63
C ILE A 11 11.86 14.33 -7.35
N SER A 12 11.32 15.56 -7.25
CA SER A 12 10.53 15.98 -6.09
C SER A 12 9.24 15.16 -5.93
N LEU A 13 8.57 14.83 -7.03
CA LEU A 13 7.39 13.95 -7.03
C LEU A 13 7.76 12.51 -6.65
N THR A 14 8.89 12.00 -7.11
CA THR A 14 9.42 10.68 -6.71
C THR A 14 9.71 10.60 -5.21
N PHE A 15 10.32 11.65 -4.65
CA PHE A 15 10.53 11.76 -3.21
C PHE A 15 9.22 11.85 -2.43
N SER A 16 8.22 12.57 -2.95
CA SER A 16 6.87 12.58 -2.38
C SER A 16 6.30 11.16 -2.30
N THR A 17 6.41 10.40 -3.39
CA THR A 17 5.91 9.01 -3.45
C THR A 17 6.61 8.12 -2.42
N PHE A 18 7.93 8.24 -2.28
CA PHE A 18 8.68 7.52 -1.26
C PHE A 18 8.18 7.84 0.16
N ILE A 19 7.98 9.12 0.49
CA ILE A 19 7.57 9.54 1.83
C ILE A 19 6.12 9.11 2.13
N PHE A 20 5.21 9.27 1.17
CA PHE A 20 3.81 8.88 1.33
C PHE A 20 3.67 7.38 1.59
N ASN A 21 4.33 6.54 0.79
CA ASN A 21 4.32 5.09 0.99
C ASN A 21 5.00 4.67 2.31
N THR A 22 6.14 5.27 2.65
CA THR A 22 6.80 5.00 3.93
C THR A 22 5.87 5.27 5.10
N SER A 23 5.19 6.42 5.09
CA SER A 23 4.24 6.83 6.13
C SER A 23 3.05 5.89 6.29
N GLU A 24 2.56 5.33 5.19
CA GLU A 24 1.40 4.44 5.19
C GLU A 24 1.63 3.20 6.05
N PHE A 25 2.79 2.56 5.90
CA PHE A 25 3.09 1.26 6.50
C PHE A 25 3.86 1.33 7.83
N ILE A 26 4.39 2.48 8.23
CA ILE A 26 5.12 2.65 9.51
C ILE A 26 4.33 2.16 10.73
N PRO A 27 3.01 2.42 10.88
CA PRO A 27 2.27 1.93 12.03
C PRO A 27 2.27 0.42 12.17
N ILE A 28 2.38 -0.35 11.07
CA ILE A 28 2.48 -1.81 11.10
C ILE A 28 3.78 -2.25 11.78
N GLY A 29 4.89 -1.56 11.47
CA GLY A 29 6.20 -1.88 12.03
C GLY A 29 6.44 -1.38 13.45
N LEU A 30 5.58 -0.51 13.97
CA LEU A 30 5.69 0.12 15.30
C LEU A 30 4.43 -0.10 16.16
N LEU A 31 3.62 -1.10 15.81
CA LEU A 31 2.30 -1.31 16.40
C LEU A 31 2.39 -1.51 17.91
N THR A 32 3.26 -2.42 18.36
CA THR A 32 3.49 -2.70 19.78
C THR A 32 4.00 -1.46 20.50
N SER A 33 4.99 -0.75 19.95
CA SER A 33 5.54 0.46 20.58
C SER A 33 4.49 1.56 20.76
N ILE A 34 3.55 1.71 19.82
CA ILE A 34 2.44 2.67 19.92
C ILE A 34 1.42 2.19 20.97
N ALA A 35 1.11 0.90 21.00
CA ALA A 35 0.18 0.31 21.96
C ALA A 35 0.68 0.48 23.39
N ASP A 36 1.94 0.14 23.66
CA ASP A 36 2.58 0.24 24.97
C ASP A 36 2.61 1.68 25.47
N ASP A 37 2.99 2.63 24.61
CA ASP A 37 3.14 4.04 24.99
C ASP A 37 1.79 4.69 25.41
N PHE A 38 0.68 4.28 24.79
CA PHE A 38 -0.65 4.75 25.16
C PHE A 38 -1.38 3.81 26.15
N ALA A 39 -0.74 2.74 26.62
CA ALA A 39 -1.32 1.72 27.49
C ALA A 39 -2.66 1.17 26.91
N ILE A 40 -2.67 0.85 25.61
CA ILE A 40 -3.81 0.27 24.89
C ILE A 40 -3.42 -1.08 24.30
N THR A 41 -4.41 -1.85 23.85
CA THR A 41 -4.17 -3.12 23.17
C THR A 41 -3.67 -2.91 21.74
N GLU A 42 -2.94 -3.88 21.17
CA GLU A 42 -2.52 -3.88 19.76
C GLU A 42 -3.73 -3.82 18.83
N SER A 43 -4.84 -4.44 19.21
CA SER A 43 -6.11 -4.34 18.49
C SER A 43 -6.60 -2.89 18.37
N LYS A 44 -6.55 -2.13 19.48
CA LYS A 44 -6.94 -0.71 19.47
C LYS A 44 -5.94 0.12 18.67
N ALA A 45 -4.65 -0.16 18.79
CA ALA A 45 -3.63 0.47 17.95
C ALA A 45 -3.83 0.16 16.46
N GLY A 46 -4.24 -1.06 16.11
CA GLY A 46 -4.55 -1.48 14.74
C GLY A 46 -5.67 -0.70 14.07
N LEU A 47 -6.56 -0.05 14.82
CA LEU A 47 -7.56 0.87 14.25
C LEU A 47 -6.93 2.07 13.54
N LEU A 48 -5.66 2.42 13.83
CA LEU A 48 -4.93 3.43 13.06
C LEU A 48 -4.77 3.01 11.61
N ILE A 49 -4.60 1.71 11.35
CA ILE A 49 -4.49 1.14 9.99
C ILE A 49 -5.87 1.04 9.35
N THR A 50 -6.86 0.53 10.10
CA THR A 50 -8.24 0.36 9.65
C THR A 50 -8.86 1.69 9.20
N ILE A 51 -8.86 2.69 10.08
CA ILE A 51 -9.50 3.99 9.82
C ILE A 51 -8.75 4.73 8.72
N TYR A 52 -7.41 4.69 8.73
CA TYR A 52 -6.61 5.27 7.66
C TYR A 52 -7.01 4.70 6.29
N ALA A 53 -7.02 3.39 6.13
CA ALA A 53 -7.32 2.74 4.86
C ALA A 53 -8.77 3.03 4.40
N TRP A 54 -9.74 3.01 5.31
CA TRP A 54 -11.12 3.33 4.96
C TRP A 54 -11.33 4.80 4.63
N VAL A 55 -10.63 5.73 5.30
CA VAL A 55 -10.64 7.14 4.90
C VAL A 55 -10.05 7.30 3.50
N VAL A 56 -8.93 6.65 3.18
CA VAL A 56 -8.36 6.66 1.82
C VAL A 56 -9.38 6.15 0.82
N ALA A 57 -10.00 4.99 1.08
CA ALA A 57 -10.97 4.37 0.17
C ALA A 57 -12.19 5.25 -0.08
N LEU A 58 -12.79 5.77 0.98
CA LEU A 58 -14.05 6.52 0.93
C LEU A 58 -13.86 7.98 0.49
N ALA A 59 -12.73 8.61 0.85
CA ALA A 59 -12.47 10.00 0.55
C ALA A 59 -11.84 10.22 -0.82
N SER A 60 -11.22 9.20 -1.44
CA SER A 60 -10.47 9.35 -2.68
C SER A 60 -11.30 9.98 -3.80
N LEU A 61 -12.46 9.39 -4.14
CA LEU A 61 -13.30 9.90 -5.21
C LEU A 61 -13.99 11.23 -4.85
N PRO A 62 -14.63 11.40 -3.67
CA PRO A 62 -15.25 12.66 -3.29
C PRO A 62 -14.27 13.84 -3.25
N LEU A 63 -13.10 13.67 -2.64
CA LEU A 63 -12.10 14.74 -2.57
C LEU A 63 -11.52 15.06 -3.95
N MET A 64 -11.27 14.03 -4.77
CA MET A 64 -10.80 14.24 -6.14
C MET A 64 -11.80 15.03 -6.97
N MET A 65 -13.11 14.78 -6.83
CA MET A 65 -14.17 15.53 -7.48
C MET A 65 -14.26 16.98 -6.95
N ALA A 66 -14.16 17.18 -5.63
CA ALA A 66 -14.21 18.50 -5.01
C ALA A 66 -13.05 19.39 -5.50
N PHE A 67 -11.88 18.81 -5.72
CA PHE A 67 -10.68 19.53 -6.15
C PHE A 67 -10.38 19.41 -7.66
N ALA A 68 -11.28 18.83 -8.46
CA ALA A 68 -11.08 18.58 -9.90
C ALA A 68 -10.72 19.83 -10.69
N LYS A 69 -11.20 21.03 -10.30
CA LYS A 69 -10.93 22.31 -10.97
C LYS A 69 -9.69 23.03 -10.40
N THR A 70 -9.07 22.50 -9.36
CA THR A 70 -7.90 23.15 -8.73
C THR A 70 -6.66 22.91 -9.57
N GLU A 71 -5.85 23.95 -9.77
CA GLU A 71 -4.55 23.81 -10.45
C GLU A 71 -3.68 22.75 -9.77
N ASN A 72 -3.10 21.85 -10.56
CA ASN A 72 -2.38 20.66 -10.06
C ASN A 72 -1.21 21.01 -9.14
N LYS A 73 -0.45 22.10 -9.38
CA LYS A 73 0.61 22.55 -8.47
C LYS A 73 0.03 22.96 -7.12
N LYS A 74 -1.01 23.79 -7.11
CA LYS A 74 -1.65 24.25 -5.86
C LYS A 74 -2.22 23.06 -5.09
N LEU A 75 -2.89 22.15 -5.77
CA LEU A 75 -3.43 20.94 -5.15
C LEU A 75 -2.31 20.10 -4.54
N MET A 76 -1.24 19.80 -5.29
CA MET A 76 -0.09 19.02 -4.78
C MET A 76 0.55 19.69 -3.56
N LEU A 77 0.77 20.99 -3.59
CA LEU A 77 1.33 21.73 -2.44
C LEU A 77 0.41 21.67 -1.23
N SER A 78 -0.90 21.82 -1.40
CA SER A 78 -1.88 21.73 -0.31
C SER A 78 -1.91 20.34 0.31
N LEU A 79 -1.82 19.27 -0.51
CA LEU A 79 -1.78 17.88 -0.04
C LEU A 79 -0.51 17.61 0.77
N VAL A 80 0.66 18.00 0.26
CA VAL A 80 1.93 17.81 0.96
C VAL A 80 2.01 18.67 2.22
N ALA A 81 1.43 19.88 2.22
CA ALA A 81 1.33 20.72 3.41
C ALA A 81 0.41 20.09 4.48
N LEU A 82 -0.76 19.57 4.11
CA LEU A 82 -1.66 18.84 5.01
C LEU A 82 -0.97 17.58 5.57
N PHE A 83 -0.28 16.83 4.72
CA PHE A 83 0.50 15.66 5.11
C PHE A 83 1.60 16.03 6.13
N THR A 84 2.37 17.08 5.85
CA THR A 84 3.43 17.58 6.74
C THR A 84 2.86 17.99 8.10
N PHE A 85 1.81 18.81 8.10
CA PHE A 85 1.14 19.25 9.32
C PHE A 85 0.59 18.08 10.14
N SER A 86 -0.03 17.11 9.47
CA SER A 86 -0.55 15.91 10.11
C SER A 86 0.57 15.07 10.75
N HIS A 87 1.74 14.97 10.11
CA HIS A 87 2.89 14.28 10.70
C HIS A 87 3.53 15.03 11.88
N ILE A 88 3.55 16.36 11.84
CA ILE A 88 3.92 17.18 13.02
C ILE A 88 2.96 16.85 14.17
N LEU A 89 1.65 16.84 13.90
CA LEU A 89 0.65 16.50 14.90
C LEU A 89 0.82 15.07 15.43
N SER A 90 1.17 14.09 14.57
CA SER A 90 1.51 12.73 15.01
C SER A 90 2.70 12.70 15.96
N GLY A 91 3.77 13.43 15.65
CA GLY A 91 4.98 13.47 16.46
C GLY A 91 4.80 14.14 17.82
N PHE A 92 3.86 15.07 17.96
CA PHE A 92 3.50 15.72 19.22
C PHE A 92 2.26 15.15 19.90
N SER A 93 1.75 14.00 19.43
CA SER A 93 0.54 13.42 19.99
C SER A 93 0.74 12.92 21.43
N ASN A 94 -0.05 13.48 22.34
CA ASN A 94 -0.08 13.11 23.77
C ASN A 94 -1.22 12.15 24.09
N SER A 95 -2.08 11.85 23.12
CA SER A 95 -3.19 10.91 23.26
C SER A 95 -3.42 10.13 21.98
N TYR A 96 -3.97 8.93 22.12
CA TYR A 96 -4.34 8.09 20.98
C TYR A 96 -5.34 8.79 20.04
N VAL A 97 -6.27 9.57 20.59
CA VAL A 97 -7.25 10.33 19.79
C VAL A 97 -6.55 11.38 18.91
N MET A 98 -5.57 12.10 19.45
CA MET A 98 -4.79 13.08 18.70
C MET A 98 -3.99 12.40 17.59
N LEU A 99 -3.38 11.24 17.85
CA LEU A 99 -2.72 10.44 16.84
C LEU A 99 -3.71 9.97 15.76
N MET A 100 -4.91 9.51 16.14
CA MET A 100 -5.94 9.10 15.18
C MET A 100 -6.37 10.26 14.26
N ILE A 101 -6.63 11.45 14.82
CA ILE A 101 -6.99 12.64 14.03
C ILE A 101 -5.87 12.98 13.04
N SER A 102 -4.62 12.93 13.49
CA SER A 102 -3.47 13.17 12.61
C SER A 102 -3.39 12.13 11.47
N ARG A 103 -3.65 10.86 11.76
CA ARG A 103 -3.69 9.79 10.74
C ARG A 103 -4.82 9.97 9.73
N ILE A 104 -5.98 10.48 10.16
CA ILE A 104 -7.07 10.85 9.24
C ILE A 104 -6.63 11.99 8.30
N GLY A 105 -5.94 13.00 8.81
CA GLY A 105 -5.38 14.07 7.97
C GLY A 105 -4.36 13.54 6.94
N VAL A 106 -3.48 12.62 7.34
CA VAL A 106 -2.56 11.92 6.42
C VAL A 106 -3.35 11.15 5.37
N ALA A 107 -4.39 10.41 5.77
CA ALA A 107 -5.22 9.61 4.87
C ALA A 107 -5.96 10.46 3.83
N CYS A 108 -6.52 11.61 4.23
CA CYS A 108 -7.16 12.56 3.30
C CYS A 108 -6.17 13.07 2.24
N SER A 109 -4.95 13.38 2.67
CA SER A 109 -3.87 13.79 1.76
C SER A 109 -3.51 12.68 0.78
N HIS A 110 -3.35 11.46 1.30
CA HIS A 110 -3.00 10.26 0.56
C HIS A 110 -4.07 9.89 -0.47
N ALA A 111 -5.35 10.02 -0.12
CA ALA A 111 -6.50 9.70 -0.96
C ALA A 111 -6.49 10.44 -2.32
N VAL A 112 -6.02 11.68 -2.33
CA VAL A 112 -5.96 12.51 -3.55
C VAL A 112 -4.58 12.42 -4.21
N PHE A 113 -3.51 12.25 -3.42
CA PHE A 113 -2.13 12.24 -3.90
C PHE A 113 -1.91 11.24 -5.04
N TRP A 114 -2.33 9.98 -4.87
CA TRP A 114 -2.14 8.93 -5.88
C TRP A 114 -2.88 9.19 -7.18
N SER A 115 -3.98 9.93 -7.14
CA SER A 115 -4.74 10.29 -8.35
C SER A 115 -4.00 11.28 -9.23
N ILE A 116 -3.13 12.14 -8.65
CA ILE A 116 -2.51 13.24 -9.37
C ILE A 116 -1.00 13.09 -9.57
N VAL A 117 -0.29 12.35 -8.71
CA VAL A 117 1.19 12.30 -8.74
C VAL A 117 1.71 11.73 -10.05
N THR A 118 1.13 10.64 -10.54
CA THR A 118 1.57 9.96 -11.77
C THR A 118 1.31 10.80 -13.04
N PRO A 119 0.08 11.29 -13.31
CA PRO A 119 -0.15 12.16 -14.46
C PRO A 119 0.66 13.46 -14.39
N LEU A 120 0.84 14.02 -13.19
CA LEU A 120 1.64 15.22 -13.00
C LEU A 120 3.12 14.98 -13.34
N ALA A 121 3.69 13.85 -12.87
CA ALA A 121 5.07 13.47 -13.20
C ALA A 121 5.29 13.30 -14.70
N VAL A 122 4.33 12.70 -15.41
CA VAL A 122 4.36 12.56 -16.85
C VAL A 122 4.28 13.90 -17.57
N HIS A 123 3.43 14.81 -17.07
CA HIS A 123 3.23 16.14 -17.67
C HIS A 123 4.49 17.03 -17.56
N VAL A 124 5.18 16.96 -16.42
CA VAL A 124 6.39 17.79 -16.16
C VAL A 124 7.69 17.11 -16.58
N ALA A 125 7.62 15.90 -17.13
CA ALA A 125 8.79 15.18 -17.64
C ALA A 125 9.42 15.92 -18.83
N PRO A 126 10.75 15.87 -18.99
CA PRO A 126 11.39 16.33 -20.21
C PRO A 126 10.82 15.62 -21.45
N GLU A 127 10.77 16.33 -22.59
CA GLU A 127 10.27 15.78 -23.86
C GLU A 127 10.94 14.45 -24.20
N GLY A 128 10.12 13.47 -24.63
CA GLY A 128 10.58 12.12 -24.96
C GLY A 128 10.86 11.18 -23.76
N HIS A 129 10.75 11.66 -22.50
CA HIS A 129 11.11 10.88 -21.31
C HIS A 129 9.92 10.51 -20.40
N ARG A 130 8.70 10.41 -20.94
CA ARG A 130 7.49 10.06 -20.17
C ARG A 130 7.61 8.73 -19.42
N SER A 131 8.12 7.71 -20.08
CA SER A 131 8.34 6.37 -19.46
C SER A 131 9.35 6.41 -18.32
N THR A 132 10.40 7.23 -18.44
CA THR A 132 11.38 7.42 -17.37
C THR A 132 10.74 8.07 -16.14
N ALA A 133 9.89 9.09 -16.32
CA ALA A 133 9.17 9.72 -15.21
C ALA A 133 8.24 8.73 -14.49
N LEU A 134 7.49 7.92 -15.24
CA LEU A 134 6.66 6.84 -14.67
C LEU A 134 7.50 5.84 -13.86
N SER A 135 8.62 5.39 -14.43
CA SER A 135 9.53 4.48 -13.74
C SER A 135 10.09 5.08 -12.46
N MET A 136 10.39 6.37 -12.43
CA MET A 136 10.87 7.07 -11.21
C MET A 136 9.80 7.07 -10.11
N ILE A 137 8.53 7.32 -10.42
CA ILE A 137 7.43 7.25 -9.44
C ILE A 137 7.30 5.83 -8.86
N ILE A 138 7.31 4.80 -9.71
CA ILE A 138 7.27 3.40 -9.29
C ILE A 138 8.49 3.06 -8.42
N THR A 139 9.67 3.51 -8.81
CA THR A 139 10.91 3.31 -8.05
C THR A 139 10.83 3.96 -6.66
N GLY A 140 10.26 5.17 -6.55
CA GLY A 140 10.03 5.82 -5.26
C GLY A 140 9.18 4.97 -4.32
N SER A 141 8.08 4.40 -4.84
CA SER A 141 7.22 3.47 -4.09
C SER A 141 7.98 2.21 -3.68
N SER A 142 8.75 1.62 -4.58
CA SER A 142 9.50 0.38 -4.32
C SER A 142 10.58 0.59 -3.26
N ILE A 143 11.31 1.71 -3.32
CA ILE A 143 12.33 2.04 -2.32
C ILE A 143 11.67 2.27 -0.94
N ALA A 144 10.48 2.85 -0.88
CA ALA A 144 9.74 3.02 0.36
C ALA A 144 9.42 1.68 1.04
N MET A 145 9.02 0.68 0.27
CA MET A 145 8.73 -0.67 0.80
C MET A 145 10.00 -1.39 1.28
N ILE A 146 11.12 -1.20 0.57
CA ILE A 146 12.39 -1.90 0.87
C ILE A 146 13.14 -1.24 2.03
N VAL A 147 13.16 0.09 2.09
CA VAL A 147 13.99 0.87 3.02
C VAL A 147 13.14 1.66 3.99
N GLY A 148 12.02 2.24 3.53
CA GLY A 148 11.22 3.18 4.31
C GLY A 148 10.62 2.55 5.57
N LEU A 149 9.91 1.43 5.44
CA LEU A 149 9.31 0.73 6.59
C LEU A 149 10.38 0.19 7.56
N PRO A 150 11.42 -0.56 7.13
CA PRO A 150 12.43 -1.05 8.05
C PRO A 150 13.23 0.05 8.72
N LEU A 151 13.62 1.10 7.97
CA LEU A 151 14.34 2.24 8.52
C LEU A 151 13.49 3.03 9.52
N GLY A 152 12.21 3.27 9.17
CA GLY A 152 11.26 3.92 10.05
C GLY A 152 11.04 3.14 11.34
N ARG A 153 10.96 1.79 11.27
CA ARG A 153 10.91 0.90 12.43
C ARG A 153 12.20 1.00 13.26
N ALA A 154 13.36 0.89 12.64
CA ALA A 154 14.64 0.96 13.35
C ALA A 154 14.79 2.28 14.11
N VAL A 155 14.50 3.41 13.47
CA VAL A 155 14.49 4.73 14.12
C VAL A 155 13.48 4.75 15.27
N GLY A 156 12.26 4.27 15.06
CA GLY A 156 11.22 4.26 16.08
C GLY A 156 11.56 3.44 17.31
N LEU A 157 12.28 2.32 17.15
CA LEU A 157 12.77 1.51 18.26
C LEU A 157 13.95 2.14 19.00
N MET A 158 14.80 2.91 18.30
CA MET A 158 16.00 3.53 18.90
C MET A 158 15.67 4.83 19.66
N VAL A 159 14.81 5.67 19.08
CA VAL A 159 14.57 7.03 19.59
C VAL A 159 13.08 7.34 19.81
N GLY A 160 12.22 6.37 19.63
CA GLY A 160 10.78 6.46 19.84
C GLY A 160 9.99 6.72 18.54
N TRP A 161 8.79 6.15 18.47
CA TRP A 161 7.92 6.21 17.30
C TRP A 161 7.49 7.65 16.93
N ARG A 162 7.38 8.55 17.90
CA ARG A 162 7.08 9.97 17.66
C ARG A 162 8.15 10.65 16.82
N VAL A 163 9.42 10.35 17.09
CA VAL A 163 10.55 10.89 16.32
C VAL A 163 10.50 10.40 14.88
N THR A 164 10.08 9.16 14.63
CA THR A 164 9.89 8.67 13.26
C THR A 164 8.88 9.53 12.49
N PHE A 165 7.73 9.88 13.08
CA PHE A 165 6.77 10.76 12.44
C PHE A 165 7.28 12.18 12.26
N LEU A 166 8.06 12.72 13.20
CA LEU A 166 8.72 14.04 13.04
C LEU A 166 9.76 14.03 11.92
N LEU A 167 10.52 12.95 11.76
CA LEU A 167 11.45 12.82 10.62
C LEU A 167 10.69 12.79 9.28
N ILE A 168 9.57 12.11 9.20
CA ILE A 168 8.69 12.15 8.01
C ILE A 168 8.19 13.58 7.78
N ALA A 169 7.79 14.30 8.84
CA ALA A 169 7.36 15.69 8.73
C ALA A 169 8.49 16.58 8.18
N ILE A 170 9.72 16.43 8.67
CA ILE A 170 10.89 17.18 8.18
C ILE A 170 11.15 16.87 6.70
N LEU A 171 11.19 15.59 6.34
CA LEU A 171 11.40 15.16 4.95
C LEU A 171 10.29 15.68 4.02
N SER A 172 9.04 15.62 4.47
CA SER A 172 7.91 16.14 3.68
C SER A 172 7.93 17.68 3.57
N ALA A 173 8.39 18.38 4.60
CA ALA A 173 8.59 19.84 4.53
C ALA A 173 9.68 20.21 3.52
N ILE A 174 10.78 19.46 3.46
CA ILE A 174 11.82 19.62 2.44
C ILE A 174 11.22 19.41 1.04
N VAL A 175 10.45 18.34 0.86
CA VAL A 175 9.77 18.06 -0.41
C VAL A 175 8.77 19.15 -0.76
N LEU A 176 8.02 19.68 0.21
CA LEU A 176 7.11 20.81 -0.01
C LEU A 176 7.86 22.02 -0.56
N CYS A 177 9.02 22.37 0.01
CA CYS A 177 9.87 23.45 -0.48
C CYS A 177 10.38 23.17 -1.91
N LEU A 178 10.82 21.95 -2.19
CA LEU A 178 11.27 21.55 -3.54
C LEU A 178 10.15 21.65 -4.57
N LEU A 179 8.96 21.16 -4.24
CA LEU A 179 7.78 21.26 -5.11
C LEU A 179 7.37 22.73 -5.32
N ALA A 180 7.37 23.54 -4.28
CA ALA A 180 7.06 24.95 -4.39
C ALA A 180 8.03 25.68 -5.33
N ALA A 181 9.33 25.36 -5.25
CA ALA A 181 10.39 25.98 -6.04
C ALA A 181 10.42 25.48 -7.49
N PHE A 182 10.26 24.17 -7.72
CA PHE A 182 10.58 23.56 -9.01
C PHE A 182 9.37 23.06 -9.79
N LEU A 183 8.23 22.76 -9.14
CA LEU A 183 7.05 22.32 -9.88
C LEU A 183 6.45 23.49 -10.67
N PRO A 184 6.31 23.38 -12.00
CA PRO A 184 5.65 24.40 -12.80
C PRO A 184 4.16 24.47 -12.49
N LYS A 185 3.51 25.58 -12.88
CA LYS A 185 2.05 25.65 -12.89
C LYS A 185 1.52 24.73 -13.97
N VAL A 186 0.63 23.82 -13.59
CA VAL A 186 0.00 22.85 -14.50
C VAL A 186 -1.52 22.98 -14.35
N PRO A 187 -2.21 23.37 -15.43
CA PRO A 187 -3.67 23.43 -15.41
C PRO A 187 -4.29 22.10 -15.00
N SER A 188 -5.49 22.14 -14.47
CA SER A 188 -6.25 20.94 -14.18
C SER A 188 -6.86 20.38 -15.47
N ASP A 189 -6.40 19.20 -15.89
CA ASP A 189 -6.98 18.45 -17.02
C ASP A 189 -7.94 17.35 -16.55
N ASN A 190 -8.39 17.42 -15.30
CA ASN A 190 -9.17 16.35 -14.67
C ASN A 190 -10.64 16.34 -15.16
N ASN A 191 -10.84 15.98 -16.42
CA ASN A 191 -12.13 15.53 -16.93
C ASN A 191 -12.37 14.07 -16.53
N ILE A 192 -12.59 13.82 -15.23
CA ILE A 192 -13.01 12.49 -14.78
C ILE A 192 -14.42 12.26 -15.28
N SER A 193 -14.56 11.50 -16.36
CA SER A 193 -15.87 11.13 -16.87
C SER A 193 -16.38 9.89 -16.15
N LEU A 194 -17.28 10.06 -15.19
CA LEU A 194 -17.96 8.95 -14.53
C LEU A 194 -18.87 8.13 -15.45
N LYS A 195 -19.03 8.54 -16.72
CA LYS A 195 -19.88 7.83 -17.69
C LYS A 195 -19.41 6.40 -17.98
N THR A 196 -18.11 6.12 -17.86
CA THR A 196 -17.54 4.78 -18.08
C THR A 196 -17.63 3.88 -16.85
N LEU A 197 -17.94 4.43 -15.66
CA LEU A 197 -18.00 3.68 -14.40
C LEU A 197 -18.95 2.48 -14.45
N PRO A 198 -20.22 2.61 -14.94
CA PRO A 198 -21.12 1.46 -15.00
C PRO A 198 -20.59 0.32 -15.88
N ALA A 199 -19.98 0.65 -17.02
CA ALA A 199 -19.41 -0.37 -17.93
C ALA A 199 -18.24 -1.12 -17.28
N LEU A 200 -17.37 -0.44 -16.52
CA LEU A 200 -16.23 -1.05 -15.84
C LEU A 200 -16.66 -1.99 -14.72
N VAL A 201 -17.64 -1.58 -13.89
CA VAL A 201 -18.11 -2.42 -12.77
C VAL A 201 -19.02 -3.57 -13.21
N THR A 202 -19.53 -3.57 -14.45
CA THR A 202 -20.33 -4.68 -15.02
C THR A 202 -19.49 -5.62 -15.88
N THR A 203 -18.25 -5.29 -16.22
CA THR A 203 -17.35 -6.19 -16.96
C THR A 203 -16.97 -7.40 -16.12
N PRO A 204 -17.33 -8.65 -16.51
CA PRO A 204 -17.17 -9.82 -15.66
C PRO A 204 -15.72 -10.05 -15.21
N ALA A 205 -14.74 -9.82 -16.09
CA ALA A 205 -13.32 -9.96 -15.76
C ALA A 205 -12.89 -8.97 -14.68
N LEU A 206 -13.26 -7.69 -14.81
CA LEU A 206 -12.94 -6.66 -13.81
C LEU A 206 -13.66 -6.91 -12.49
N LEU A 207 -14.93 -7.31 -12.53
CA LEU A 207 -15.66 -7.65 -11.30
C LEU A 207 -15.00 -8.80 -10.55
N CYS A 208 -14.59 -9.87 -11.26
CA CYS A 208 -13.82 -10.97 -10.68
C CYS A 208 -12.52 -10.49 -10.05
N ILE A 209 -11.76 -9.60 -10.71
CA ILE A 209 -10.53 -9.02 -10.19
C ILE A 209 -10.81 -8.21 -8.92
N PHE A 210 -11.84 -7.38 -8.91
CA PHE A 210 -12.21 -6.55 -7.76
C PHE A 210 -12.63 -7.37 -6.54
N VAL A 211 -13.49 -8.38 -6.73
CA VAL A 211 -13.91 -9.29 -5.64
C VAL A 211 -12.71 -10.08 -5.11
N MET A 212 -11.88 -10.62 -6.00
CA MET A 212 -10.66 -11.33 -5.59
C MET A 212 -9.71 -10.41 -4.83
N THR A 213 -9.55 -9.15 -5.25
CA THR A 213 -8.74 -8.15 -4.53
C THR A 213 -9.28 -7.95 -3.12
N ALA A 214 -10.59 -7.67 -2.97
CA ALA A 214 -11.20 -7.46 -1.66
C ALA A 214 -10.94 -8.64 -0.72
N LEU A 215 -11.20 -9.86 -1.17
CA LEU A 215 -11.03 -11.08 -0.36
C LEU A 215 -9.56 -11.35 -0.02
N THR A 216 -8.68 -11.34 -1.03
CA THR A 216 -7.26 -11.67 -0.82
C THR A 216 -6.59 -10.63 0.09
N ILE A 217 -6.84 -9.35 -0.13
CA ILE A 217 -6.25 -8.27 0.66
C ILE A 217 -6.80 -8.25 2.09
N THR A 218 -8.10 -8.54 2.27
CA THR A 218 -8.65 -8.73 3.62
C THR A 218 -7.94 -9.87 4.35
N GLY A 219 -7.80 -11.04 3.74
CA GLY A 219 -7.10 -12.16 4.35
C GLY A 219 -5.62 -11.87 4.64
N HIS A 220 -4.92 -11.25 3.68
CA HIS A 220 -3.53 -10.84 3.84
C HIS A 220 -3.35 -9.88 5.02
N PHE A 221 -4.11 -8.78 5.07
CA PHE A 221 -3.98 -7.75 6.10
C PHE A 221 -4.55 -8.17 7.45
N THR A 222 -5.39 -9.20 7.54
CA THR A 222 -5.77 -9.81 8.82
C THR A 222 -4.53 -10.30 9.59
N ALA A 223 -3.55 -10.86 8.90
CA ALA A 223 -2.29 -11.30 9.49
C ALA A 223 -1.20 -10.21 9.41
N TYR A 224 -1.04 -9.55 8.26
CA TYR A 224 0.07 -8.62 8.03
C TYR A 224 0.00 -7.35 8.88
N SER A 225 -1.19 -6.85 9.21
CA SER A 225 -1.33 -5.69 10.10
C SER A 225 -0.79 -5.95 11.52
N TYR A 226 -0.73 -7.22 11.91
CA TYR A 226 -0.26 -7.67 13.23
C TYR A 226 0.99 -8.53 13.13
N ILE A 227 1.71 -8.48 12.01
CA ILE A 227 2.90 -9.30 11.78
C ILE A 227 4.02 -8.97 12.77
N GLU A 228 4.17 -7.71 13.16
CA GLU A 228 5.16 -7.26 14.12
C GLU A 228 4.93 -7.88 15.50
N PRO A 229 3.77 -7.70 16.17
CA PRO A 229 3.50 -8.37 17.44
C PRO A 229 3.43 -9.91 17.30
N PHE A 230 2.99 -10.45 16.16
CA PHE A 230 3.01 -11.90 15.93
C PHE A 230 4.43 -12.47 15.96
N LEU A 231 5.37 -11.86 15.22
CA LEU A 231 6.77 -12.31 15.21
C LEU A 231 7.42 -12.17 16.59
N GLY A 232 7.13 -11.09 17.34
CA GLY A 232 7.68 -10.88 18.67
C GLY A 232 7.09 -11.81 19.72
N GLN A 233 5.75 -11.88 19.82
CA GLN A 233 5.07 -12.57 20.92
C GLN A 233 4.80 -14.05 20.64
N ALA A 234 4.48 -14.42 19.40
CA ALA A 234 4.15 -15.79 19.03
C ALA A 234 5.35 -16.59 18.52
N ALA A 235 6.26 -15.95 17.76
CA ALA A 235 7.43 -16.62 17.21
C ALA A 235 8.74 -16.34 18.01
N GLY A 236 8.72 -15.44 18.98
CA GLY A 236 9.85 -15.13 19.86
C GLY A 236 11.01 -14.40 19.19
N PHE A 237 10.76 -13.69 18.07
CA PHE A 237 11.78 -12.96 17.35
C PHE A 237 12.18 -11.68 18.07
N THR A 238 13.46 -11.38 18.05
CA THR A 238 14.01 -10.10 18.51
C THR A 238 13.61 -8.96 17.58
N ASN A 239 13.66 -7.73 18.07
CA ASN A 239 13.39 -6.54 17.26
C ASN A 239 14.24 -6.44 15.98
N GLY A 240 15.51 -6.90 16.06
CA GLY A 240 16.41 -6.95 14.89
C GLY A 240 15.94 -7.95 13.83
N GLU A 241 15.56 -9.16 14.26
CA GLU A 241 15.05 -10.21 13.35
C GLU A 241 13.72 -9.80 12.72
N ILE A 242 12.81 -9.17 13.47
CA ILE A 242 11.56 -8.63 12.94
C ILE A 242 11.85 -7.58 11.85
N THR A 243 12.79 -6.66 12.11
CA THR A 243 13.18 -5.65 11.13
C THR A 243 13.78 -6.28 9.88
N MET A 244 14.59 -7.33 10.00
CA MET A 244 15.13 -8.08 8.87
C MET A 244 14.03 -8.77 8.06
N VAL A 245 13.07 -9.43 8.70
CA VAL A 245 11.94 -10.08 8.01
C VAL A 245 11.11 -9.05 7.24
N LEU A 246 10.77 -7.92 7.86
CA LEU A 246 10.02 -6.84 7.18
C LEU A 246 10.80 -6.25 6.01
N SER A 247 12.12 -6.10 6.14
CA SER A 247 13.00 -5.67 5.03
C SER A 247 12.98 -6.67 3.87
N ALA A 248 12.96 -7.95 4.19
CA ALA A 248 12.96 -9.02 3.20
C ALA A 248 11.69 -9.02 2.33
N PHE A 249 10.52 -8.62 2.87
CA PHE A 249 9.31 -8.41 2.06
C PHE A 249 9.53 -7.40 0.92
N GLY A 250 10.25 -6.32 1.19
CA GLY A 250 10.59 -5.32 0.19
C GLY A 250 11.60 -5.85 -0.86
N VAL A 251 12.69 -6.48 -0.40
CA VAL A 251 13.75 -7.02 -1.28
C VAL A 251 13.17 -8.08 -2.23
N ILE A 252 12.30 -8.96 -1.75
CA ILE A 252 11.63 -9.96 -2.58
C ILE A 252 10.79 -9.31 -3.69
N GLY A 253 10.25 -8.13 -3.47
CA GLY A 253 9.56 -7.36 -4.50
C GLY A 253 10.43 -7.08 -5.74
N ILE A 254 11.73 -6.83 -5.55
CA ILE A 254 12.68 -6.68 -6.68
C ILE A 254 12.82 -7.99 -7.45
N ILE A 255 12.98 -9.10 -6.73
CA ILE A 255 13.12 -10.44 -7.35
C ILE A 255 11.85 -10.76 -8.16
N VAL A 256 10.67 -10.52 -7.58
CA VAL A 256 9.40 -10.72 -8.27
C VAL A 256 9.29 -9.83 -9.51
N SER A 257 9.70 -8.57 -9.43
CA SER A 257 9.66 -7.65 -10.58
C SER A 257 10.54 -8.13 -11.74
N VAL A 258 11.73 -8.66 -11.45
CA VAL A 258 12.63 -9.26 -12.45
C VAL A 258 12.02 -10.52 -13.06
N LEU A 259 11.47 -11.41 -12.23
CA LEU A 259 10.80 -12.63 -12.71
C LEU A 259 9.56 -12.28 -13.55
N PHE A 260 8.79 -11.30 -13.12
CA PHE A 260 7.60 -10.83 -13.82
C PHE A 260 7.96 -10.29 -15.21
N SER A 261 8.91 -9.37 -15.31
CA SER A 261 9.33 -8.80 -16.60
C SER A 261 9.82 -9.85 -17.60
N LYS A 262 10.36 -10.98 -17.11
CA LYS A 262 10.93 -12.03 -17.97
C LYS A 262 9.94 -13.14 -18.33
N TYR A 263 8.98 -13.45 -17.46
CA TYR A 263 8.17 -14.67 -17.59
C TYR A 263 6.66 -14.43 -17.60
N TYR A 264 6.15 -13.25 -17.21
CA TYR A 264 4.72 -13.03 -17.02
C TYR A 264 3.89 -13.21 -18.29
N ASP A 265 4.33 -12.63 -19.41
CA ASP A 265 3.57 -12.69 -20.68
C ASP A 265 3.32 -14.14 -21.12
N ARG A 266 4.26 -15.03 -20.83
CA ARG A 266 4.17 -16.44 -21.16
C ARG A 266 3.43 -17.28 -20.11
N HIS A 267 3.47 -16.87 -18.84
CA HIS A 267 2.99 -17.64 -17.69
C HIS A 267 2.05 -16.88 -16.76
N GLN A 268 1.20 -16.00 -17.29
CA GLN A 268 0.29 -15.12 -16.53
C GLN A 268 -0.52 -15.88 -15.46
N PHE A 269 -1.13 -17.01 -15.81
CA PHE A 269 -1.91 -17.82 -14.85
C PHE A 269 -1.05 -18.50 -13.78
N ALA A 270 0.22 -18.76 -14.05
CA ALA A 270 1.13 -19.29 -13.03
C ALA A 270 1.43 -18.22 -11.97
N PHE A 271 1.68 -16.98 -12.39
CA PHE A 271 1.86 -15.86 -11.45
C PHE A 271 0.61 -15.62 -10.59
N LEU A 272 -0.60 -15.64 -11.19
CA LEU A 272 -1.84 -15.51 -10.44
C LEU A 272 -2.06 -16.68 -9.45
N ARG A 273 -1.71 -17.91 -9.82
CA ARG A 273 -1.77 -19.06 -8.91
C ARG A 273 -0.81 -18.91 -7.74
N VAL A 274 0.46 -18.59 -8.01
CA VAL A 274 1.46 -18.34 -6.96
C VAL A 274 1.00 -17.23 -6.04
N ALA A 275 0.45 -16.16 -6.59
CA ALA A 275 -0.07 -15.03 -5.83
C ALA A 275 -1.17 -15.47 -4.84
N VAL A 276 -2.27 -16.01 -5.35
CA VAL A 276 -3.47 -16.27 -4.54
C VAL A 276 -3.27 -17.49 -3.63
N LEU A 277 -2.78 -18.60 -4.17
CA LEU A 277 -2.55 -19.83 -3.39
C LEU A 277 -1.41 -19.65 -2.40
N GLY A 278 -0.35 -18.95 -2.80
CA GLY A 278 0.79 -18.68 -1.93
C GLY A 278 0.42 -17.82 -0.72
N ILE A 279 -0.38 -16.75 -0.89
CA ILE A 279 -0.89 -15.97 0.24
C ILE A 279 -1.72 -16.86 1.18
N CYS A 280 -2.65 -17.65 0.64
CA CYS A 280 -3.48 -18.56 1.43
C CYS A 280 -2.65 -19.56 2.23
N ILE A 281 -1.74 -20.26 1.57
CA ILE A 281 -0.89 -21.28 2.20
C ILE A 281 0.03 -20.66 3.25
N CYS A 282 0.72 -19.55 2.93
CA CYS A 282 1.65 -18.92 3.86
C CYS A 282 0.94 -18.36 5.09
N THR A 283 -0.24 -17.73 4.94
CA THR A 283 -0.99 -17.23 6.09
C THR A 283 -1.49 -18.37 7.00
N LEU A 284 -1.96 -19.48 6.44
CA LEU A 284 -2.32 -20.67 7.22
C LEU A 284 -1.12 -21.30 7.94
N LEU A 285 0.06 -21.27 7.31
CA LEU A 285 1.28 -21.84 7.88
C LEU A 285 1.91 -20.95 8.97
N LEU A 286 1.55 -19.67 9.09
CA LEU A 286 2.17 -18.76 10.06
C LEU A 286 2.14 -19.32 11.50
N GLY A 287 0.97 -19.80 11.95
CA GLY A 287 0.84 -20.36 13.29
C GLY A 287 1.68 -21.63 13.51
N ILE A 288 1.73 -22.50 12.49
CA ILE A 288 2.51 -23.74 12.54
C ILE A 288 4.01 -23.43 12.51
N SER A 289 4.42 -22.41 11.77
CA SER A 289 5.83 -22.01 11.59
C SER A 289 6.40 -21.32 12.85
N SER A 290 5.58 -20.84 13.77
CA SER A 290 6.03 -20.05 14.93
C SER A 290 7.00 -20.82 15.86
N GLY A 291 6.93 -22.14 15.89
CA GLY A 291 7.82 -22.99 16.68
C GLY A 291 9.25 -23.15 16.12
N ASN A 292 9.53 -22.65 14.91
CA ASN A 292 10.86 -22.78 14.29
C ASN A 292 11.19 -21.53 13.47
N SER A 293 12.22 -20.78 13.91
CA SER A 293 12.61 -19.51 13.30
C SER A 293 12.99 -19.63 11.81
N PHE A 294 13.65 -20.71 11.40
CA PHE A 294 14.01 -20.94 10.00
C PHE A 294 12.77 -21.13 9.12
N ILE A 295 11.83 -21.98 9.56
CA ILE A 295 10.57 -22.22 8.84
C ILE A 295 9.75 -20.93 8.79
N MET A 296 9.73 -20.16 9.89
CA MET A 296 9.03 -18.86 9.95
C MET A 296 9.59 -17.88 8.93
N VAL A 297 10.92 -17.73 8.84
CA VAL A 297 11.57 -16.85 7.84
C VAL A 297 11.22 -17.32 6.43
N CYS A 298 11.34 -18.62 6.13
CA CYS A 298 10.96 -19.17 4.81
C CYS A 298 9.48 -18.88 4.47
N THR A 299 8.57 -19.05 5.44
CA THR A 299 7.14 -18.76 5.27
C THR A 299 6.93 -17.27 4.95
N CYS A 300 7.58 -16.37 5.69
CA CYS A 300 7.51 -14.93 5.45
C CYS A 300 8.07 -14.54 4.07
N LEU A 301 9.19 -15.13 3.64
CA LEU A 301 9.78 -14.87 2.33
C LEU A 301 8.86 -15.32 1.18
N LEU A 302 8.28 -16.52 1.28
CA LEU A 302 7.30 -17.03 0.31
C LEU A 302 6.01 -16.19 0.31
N TRP A 303 5.59 -15.71 1.48
CA TRP A 303 4.45 -14.81 1.58
C TRP A 303 4.73 -13.46 0.93
N GLY A 304 5.91 -12.87 1.18
CA GLY A 304 6.37 -11.66 0.51
C GLY A 304 6.43 -11.82 -1.03
N LEU A 305 6.92 -12.96 -1.52
CA LEU A 305 6.89 -13.29 -2.94
C LEU A 305 5.45 -13.31 -3.48
N SER A 306 4.56 -13.98 -2.76
CA SER A 306 3.17 -14.16 -3.20
C SER A 306 2.39 -12.86 -3.26
N ILE A 307 2.52 -11.96 -2.25
CA ILE A 307 1.83 -10.67 -2.27
C ILE A 307 2.39 -9.72 -3.35
N ASN A 308 3.69 -9.74 -3.60
CA ASN A 308 4.27 -8.95 -4.69
C ASN A 308 3.84 -9.48 -6.07
N CYS A 309 3.78 -10.81 -6.27
CA CYS A 309 3.17 -11.41 -7.46
C CYS A 309 1.70 -10.98 -7.63
N PHE A 310 0.93 -10.95 -6.53
CA PHE A 310 -0.46 -10.50 -6.54
C PHE A 310 -0.58 -9.07 -7.04
N ASN A 311 0.15 -8.16 -6.43
CA ASN A 311 0.09 -6.73 -6.74
C ASN A 311 0.41 -6.44 -8.21
N ILE A 312 1.49 -7.00 -8.74
CA ILE A 312 1.92 -6.74 -10.11
C ILE A 312 0.96 -7.43 -11.11
N SER A 313 0.56 -8.68 -10.85
CA SER A 313 -0.30 -9.44 -11.76
C SER A 313 -1.70 -8.84 -11.88
N LEU A 314 -2.30 -8.36 -10.78
CA LEU A 314 -3.63 -7.77 -10.85
C LEU A 314 -3.63 -6.41 -11.53
N GLN A 315 -2.61 -5.57 -11.30
CA GLN A 315 -2.47 -4.31 -12.02
C GLN A 315 -2.33 -4.56 -13.52
N SER A 316 -1.55 -5.55 -13.94
CA SER A 316 -1.45 -5.95 -15.35
C SER A 316 -2.79 -6.43 -15.91
N CYS A 317 -3.52 -7.30 -15.17
CA CYS A 317 -4.84 -7.75 -15.59
C CYS A 317 -5.82 -6.58 -15.76
N ILE A 318 -5.82 -5.59 -14.85
CA ILE A 318 -6.70 -4.42 -14.97
C ILE A 318 -6.40 -3.65 -16.26
N ILE A 319 -5.13 -3.46 -16.59
CA ILE A 319 -4.72 -2.80 -17.84
C ILE A 319 -5.23 -3.59 -19.05
N ASP A 320 -5.07 -4.91 -19.04
CA ASP A 320 -5.47 -5.79 -20.14
C ASP A 320 -7.00 -5.80 -20.36
N TYR A 321 -7.80 -5.78 -19.27
CA TYR A 321 -9.26 -5.89 -19.34
C TYR A 321 -10.02 -4.55 -19.29
N SER A 322 -9.31 -3.40 -19.23
CA SER A 322 -9.91 -2.05 -19.24
C SER A 322 -9.27 -1.11 -20.25
N PRO A 323 -9.21 -1.47 -21.56
CA PRO A 323 -8.54 -0.63 -22.57
C PRO A 323 -9.18 0.77 -22.71
N PHE A 324 -10.48 0.89 -22.43
CA PHE A 324 -11.22 2.14 -22.41
C PHE A 324 -11.58 2.54 -20.98
N GLY A 325 -10.68 3.17 -20.26
CA GLY A 325 -10.93 3.65 -18.90
C GLY A 325 -10.03 3.05 -17.84
N THR A 326 -8.83 2.63 -18.21
CA THR A 326 -7.82 2.05 -17.33
C THR A 326 -7.56 2.88 -16.07
N ALA A 327 -7.50 4.21 -16.20
CA ALA A 327 -7.28 5.09 -15.05
C ALA A 327 -8.42 4.99 -14.01
N ILE A 328 -9.67 4.89 -14.47
CA ILE A 328 -10.83 4.72 -13.57
C ILE A 328 -10.83 3.32 -12.96
N ALA A 329 -10.55 2.27 -13.75
CA ALA A 329 -10.46 0.91 -13.25
C ALA A 329 -9.35 0.75 -12.20
N MET A 330 -8.19 1.38 -12.39
CA MET A 330 -7.10 1.43 -11.41
C MET A 330 -7.49 2.21 -10.15
N SER A 331 -8.28 3.26 -10.26
CA SER A 331 -8.79 4.01 -9.11
C SER A 331 -9.77 3.18 -8.29
N ILE A 332 -10.69 2.45 -8.95
CA ILE A 332 -11.61 1.50 -8.30
C ILE A 332 -10.81 0.41 -7.59
N TYR A 333 -9.81 -0.17 -8.26
CA TYR A 333 -8.93 -1.19 -7.70
C TYR A 333 -8.22 -0.67 -6.44
N SER A 334 -7.65 0.53 -6.48
CA SER A 334 -6.99 1.16 -5.33
C SER A 334 -7.97 1.36 -4.16
N GLY A 335 -9.20 1.82 -4.44
CA GLY A 335 -10.25 1.95 -3.43
C GLY A 335 -10.59 0.61 -2.78
N ILE A 336 -10.84 -0.43 -3.58
CA ILE A 336 -11.15 -1.79 -3.11
C ILE A 336 -9.97 -2.39 -2.34
N TYR A 337 -8.75 -2.16 -2.78
CA TYR A 337 -7.54 -2.59 -2.09
C TYR A 337 -7.49 -1.98 -0.67
N ASN A 338 -7.75 -0.68 -0.55
CA ASN A 338 -7.80 0.01 0.74
C ASN A 338 -8.98 -0.45 1.62
N VAL A 339 -10.15 -0.77 1.04
CA VAL A 339 -11.24 -1.43 1.78
C VAL A 339 -10.75 -2.76 2.36
N GLY A 340 -10.02 -3.55 1.57
CA GLY A 340 -9.44 -4.81 2.01
C GLY A 340 -8.39 -4.65 3.13
N ILE A 341 -7.50 -3.64 3.03
CA ILE A 341 -6.55 -3.29 4.10
C ILE A 341 -7.30 -3.02 5.42
N GLY A 342 -8.27 -2.11 5.38
CA GLY A 342 -9.02 -1.72 6.56
C GLY A 342 -9.85 -2.86 7.15
N ALA A 343 -10.53 -3.65 6.30
CA ALA A 343 -11.30 -4.82 6.74
C ALA A 343 -10.38 -5.88 7.36
N GLY A 344 -9.23 -6.16 6.74
CA GLY A 344 -8.25 -7.10 7.26
C GLY A 344 -7.70 -6.66 8.62
N ALA A 345 -7.27 -5.40 8.74
CA ALA A 345 -6.78 -4.86 10.00
C ALA A 345 -7.84 -4.93 11.12
N LEU A 346 -9.12 -4.65 10.79
CA LEU A 346 -10.21 -4.77 11.74
C LEU A 346 -10.44 -6.22 12.19
N VAL A 347 -10.51 -7.16 11.23
CA VAL A 347 -10.68 -8.60 11.53
C VAL A 347 -9.50 -9.10 12.38
N GLY A 348 -8.26 -8.77 11.99
CA GLY A 348 -7.06 -9.11 12.77
C GLY A 348 -7.11 -8.56 14.20
N GLY A 349 -7.58 -7.31 14.37
CA GLY A 349 -7.77 -6.71 15.69
C GLY A 349 -8.80 -7.45 16.56
N ILE A 350 -9.93 -7.87 15.95
CA ILE A 350 -10.94 -8.70 16.65
C ILE A 350 -10.32 -10.04 17.07
N VAL A 351 -9.54 -10.68 16.19
CA VAL A 351 -8.83 -11.92 16.52
C VAL A 351 -7.86 -11.72 17.68
N CYS A 352 -7.02 -10.67 17.63
CA CYS A 352 -6.08 -10.36 18.72
C CYS A 352 -6.78 -10.17 20.05
N SER A 353 -7.95 -9.52 20.07
CA SER A 353 -8.70 -9.21 21.30
C SER A 353 -9.43 -10.40 21.91
N HIS A 354 -9.96 -11.32 21.10
CA HIS A 354 -10.87 -12.38 21.56
C HIS A 354 -10.26 -13.78 21.53
N ILE A 355 -9.31 -14.02 20.62
CA ILE A 355 -8.73 -15.35 20.41
C ILE A 355 -7.22 -15.35 20.72
N GLY A 356 -6.54 -14.25 20.37
CA GLY A 356 -5.11 -14.04 20.60
C GLY A 356 -4.31 -13.91 19.28
N ILE A 357 -3.18 -13.22 19.38
CA ILE A 357 -2.26 -12.92 18.27
C ILE A 357 -1.83 -14.17 17.47
N PRO A 358 -1.55 -15.35 18.10
CA PRO A 358 -1.14 -16.54 17.34
C PRO A 358 -2.15 -16.99 16.27
N PHE A 359 -3.41 -16.59 16.39
CA PHE A 359 -4.50 -17.04 15.49
C PHE A 359 -4.74 -16.14 14.30
N VAL A 360 -4.08 -14.96 14.20
CA VAL A 360 -4.28 -14.02 13.06
C VAL A 360 -3.96 -14.65 11.71
N GLY A 361 -2.96 -15.54 11.66
CA GLY A 361 -2.60 -16.28 10.47
C GLY A 361 -3.70 -17.24 10.02
N TYR A 362 -4.28 -18.00 10.92
CA TYR A 362 -5.35 -18.96 10.61
C TYR A 362 -6.61 -18.26 10.12
N VAL A 363 -7.04 -17.18 10.77
CA VAL A 363 -8.23 -16.42 10.34
C VAL A 363 -7.98 -15.72 9.01
N GLY A 364 -6.82 -15.07 8.85
CA GLY A 364 -6.41 -14.47 7.58
C GLY A 364 -6.33 -15.51 6.45
N GLY A 365 -5.81 -16.70 6.76
CA GLY A 365 -5.75 -17.84 5.86
C GLY A 365 -7.13 -18.39 5.48
N ALA A 366 -8.07 -18.43 6.41
CA ALA A 366 -9.45 -18.84 6.12
C ALA A 366 -10.14 -17.87 5.14
N VAL A 367 -9.96 -16.56 5.32
CA VAL A 367 -10.46 -15.55 4.37
C VAL A 367 -9.75 -15.68 3.01
N SER A 368 -8.43 -15.89 3.01
CA SER A 368 -7.65 -16.10 1.79
C SER A 368 -8.04 -17.40 1.07
N LEU A 369 -8.49 -18.43 1.80
CA LEU A 369 -8.99 -19.68 1.23
C LEU A 369 -10.29 -19.46 0.44
N ILE A 370 -11.18 -18.60 0.92
CA ILE A 370 -12.39 -18.21 0.17
C ILE A 370 -11.98 -17.55 -1.15
N SER A 371 -10.99 -16.65 -1.12
CA SER A 371 -10.43 -16.04 -2.32
C SER A 371 -9.79 -17.07 -3.26
N ALA A 372 -9.05 -18.04 -2.72
CA ALA A 372 -8.42 -19.09 -3.50
C ALA A 372 -9.45 -20.00 -4.18
N MET A 373 -10.52 -20.37 -3.49
CA MET A 373 -11.63 -21.13 -4.08
C MET A 373 -12.33 -20.32 -5.18
N PHE A 374 -12.63 -19.05 -4.94
CA PHE A 374 -13.21 -18.17 -5.94
C PHE A 374 -12.31 -18.04 -7.17
N PHE A 375 -11.00 -17.89 -6.97
CA PHE A 375 -10.02 -17.85 -8.07
C PHE A 375 -10.06 -19.14 -8.90
N LEU A 376 -10.01 -20.32 -8.27
CA LEU A 376 -9.97 -21.60 -8.97
C LEU A 376 -11.27 -21.93 -9.70
N LEU A 377 -12.42 -21.66 -9.08
CA LEU A 377 -13.73 -22.05 -9.60
C LEU A 377 -14.29 -21.06 -10.62
N THR A 378 -14.01 -19.77 -10.47
CA THR A 378 -14.66 -18.71 -11.25
C THR A 378 -13.67 -17.88 -12.06
N VAL A 379 -12.69 -17.26 -11.40
CA VAL A 379 -11.83 -16.24 -12.01
C VAL A 379 -11.01 -16.80 -13.18
N THR A 380 -10.44 -17.99 -13.01
CA THR A 380 -9.63 -18.64 -14.06
C THR A 380 -10.44 -18.91 -15.34
N SER A 381 -11.71 -19.28 -15.21
CA SER A 381 -12.62 -19.51 -16.34
C SER A 381 -12.98 -18.18 -17.02
N VAL A 382 -13.42 -17.20 -16.25
CA VAL A 382 -13.84 -15.89 -16.76
C VAL A 382 -12.70 -15.19 -17.50
N LEU A 383 -11.47 -15.13 -16.91
CA LEU A 383 -10.33 -14.50 -17.54
C LEU A 383 -9.89 -15.20 -18.84
N LYS A 384 -10.01 -16.54 -18.91
CA LYS A 384 -9.69 -17.28 -20.13
C LYS A 384 -10.70 -17.03 -21.26
N HIS A 385 -12.00 -16.91 -20.95
CA HIS A 385 -13.02 -16.61 -21.94
C HIS A 385 -12.92 -15.17 -22.44
N SER A 386 -12.71 -14.22 -21.54
CA SER A 386 -12.56 -12.79 -21.91
C SER A 386 -11.30 -12.47 -22.75
N LYS A 387 -10.30 -13.36 -22.77
CA LYS A 387 -9.14 -13.24 -23.68
C LYS A 387 -9.38 -13.75 -25.09
N LYS A 388 -10.44 -14.56 -25.30
CA LYS A 388 -10.77 -15.15 -26.61
C LYS A 388 -11.82 -14.36 -27.39
N SER A 389 -12.58 -13.52 -26.70
CA SER A 389 -13.53 -12.55 -27.26
C SER A 389 -12.85 -11.21 -27.55
#